data_42ea5cc9fb23e5c625d9c3c31d8bd7e6
#
_entry.id   42ea5cc9fb23e5c625d9c3c31d8bd7e6
#
_cell.length_a   1.000
_cell.length_b   1.000
_cell.length_c   1.000
_cell.angle_alpha   90.00
_cell.angle_beta   90.00
_cell.angle_gamma   90.00
#
_symmetry.space_group_name_H-M   'P 1'
#
loop_
_entity.id
_entity.type
_entity.pdbx_description
1 polymer ?
#
loop_
_entity_poly.entity_id
_entity_poly.type
_entity_poly.pdbx_seq_one_letter_code
_entity_poly.pdbx_strand_id
1 'polypeptide(L)'
;YEIVILKDDTVYIALDYIKEHTALNYKMYKKPQRVVVTYEYNKEKAYCKADTDCELRYRPSIKSTILQDIKKGAKLRVLEKENADTGFCKVMDQTGVAGYIKAKDLKDSYNEAATTDFVTDDYTHILKDKKINLVWHQVTNQTANGKLLDLLSATKGVNVVCPTWFATSDNEGNIDSLASDA
;
A
#
# COMPACT_ATOMS: atom_id res chain seq x y z
N TYR A 1 3.02 -19.08 -10.89
CA TYR A 1 4.24 -18.35 -10.44
C TYR A 1 4.31 -18.41 -8.91
N GLU A 2 5.51 -18.33 -8.37
CA GLU A 2 5.71 -18.29 -6.92
C GLU A 2 5.29 -16.91 -6.39
N ILE A 3 4.41 -16.91 -5.39
CA ILE A 3 3.91 -15.68 -4.76
C ILE A 3 4.97 -15.08 -3.84
N VAL A 4 5.70 -15.95 -3.14
CA VAL A 4 6.74 -15.56 -2.17
C VAL A 4 8.02 -16.34 -2.47
N ILE A 5 9.13 -15.64 -2.51
CA ILE A 5 10.47 -16.21 -2.70
C ILE A 5 11.36 -15.76 -1.56
N LEU A 6 12.04 -16.69 -0.90
CA LEU A 6 13.11 -16.40 0.05
C LEU A 6 14.46 -16.51 -0.66
N LYS A 7 15.22 -15.42 -0.68
CA LYS A 7 16.55 -15.40 -1.26
C LYS A 7 17.48 -14.54 -0.39
N ASP A 8 18.64 -15.10 -0.02
CA ASP A 8 19.64 -14.42 0.80
C ASP A 8 19.03 -13.77 2.05
N ASP A 9 18.23 -14.52 2.80
CA ASP A 9 17.47 -14.12 4.00
C ASP A 9 16.49 -12.94 3.76
N THR A 10 16.21 -12.63 2.49
CA THR A 10 15.25 -11.58 2.10
C THR A 10 14.02 -12.20 1.47
N VAL A 11 12.85 -11.82 2.00
CA VAL A 11 11.56 -12.24 1.45
C VAL A 11 11.15 -11.32 0.30
N TYR A 12 10.87 -11.89 -0.85
CA TYR A 12 10.33 -11.19 -2.02
C TYR A 12 8.88 -11.62 -2.24
N ILE A 13 8.01 -10.67 -2.52
CA ILE A 13 6.59 -10.92 -2.82
C ILE A 13 6.30 -10.45 -4.23
N ALA A 14 5.59 -11.26 -5.00
CA ALA A 14 5.19 -10.91 -6.36
C ALA A 14 4.30 -9.65 -6.36
N LEU A 15 4.67 -8.63 -7.15
CA LEU A 15 3.89 -7.39 -7.27
C LEU A 15 2.50 -7.63 -7.86
N ASP A 16 2.32 -8.64 -8.72
CA ASP A 16 1.01 -9.01 -9.25
C ASP A 16 0.07 -9.48 -8.14
N TYR A 17 0.59 -10.28 -7.19
CA TYR A 17 -0.19 -10.69 -6.03
C TYR A 17 -0.61 -9.49 -5.15
N ILE A 18 0.33 -8.56 -4.90
CA ILE A 18 0.02 -7.35 -4.13
C ILE A 18 -1.05 -6.52 -4.86
N LYS A 19 -0.96 -6.40 -6.20
CA LYS A 19 -1.94 -5.69 -7.02
C LYS A 19 -3.34 -6.30 -6.98
N GLU A 20 -3.46 -7.62 -6.88
CA GLU A 20 -4.76 -8.31 -6.76
C GLU A 20 -5.46 -8.03 -5.42
N HIS A 21 -4.68 -7.81 -4.35
CA HIS A 21 -5.21 -7.65 -2.98
C HIS A 21 -5.15 -6.22 -2.44
N THR A 22 -4.65 -5.27 -3.22
CA THR A 22 -4.51 -3.86 -2.79
C THR A 22 -4.74 -2.90 -3.96
N ALA A 23 -4.99 -1.64 -3.65
CA ALA A 23 -5.06 -0.58 -4.66
C ALA A 23 -3.72 -0.29 -5.36
N LEU A 24 -2.62 -1.01 -5.06
CA LEU A 24 -1.33 -0.79 -5.67
C LEU A 24 -1.36 -1.12 -7.16
N ASN A 25 -0.77 -0.25 -7.99
CA ASN A 25 -0.50 -0.51 -9.39
C ASN A 25 0.97 -0.25 -9.70
N TYR A 26 1.51 -0.91 -10.71
CA TYR A 26 2.90 -0.71 -11.10
C TYR A 26 3.11 -0.77 -12.60
N LYS A 27 4.20 -0.16 -13.06
CA LYS A 27 4.65 -0.21 -14.46
C LYS A 27 6.16 -0.40 -14.50
N MET A 28 6.59 -1.38 -15.28
CA MET A 28 8.01 -1.68 -15.48
C MET A 28 8.55 -1.00 -16.74
N TYR A 29 9.73 -0.42 -16.63
CA TYR A 29 10.45 0.21 -17.74
C TYR A 29 11.82 -0.47 -17.91
N LYS A 30 12.21 -0.71 -19.16
CA LYS A 30 13.50 -1.36 -19.48
C LYS A 30 14.63 -0.35 -19.64
N LYS A 31 14.33 0.88 -20.06
CA LYS A 31 15.30 1.95 -20.30
C LYS A 31 14.75 3.29 -19.79
N PRO A 32 15.30 3.84 -18.70
CA PRO A 32 16.15 3.14 -17.73
C PRO A 32 15.40 2.02 -17.01
N GLN A 33 16.13 1.01 -16.54
CA GLN A 33 15.51 -0.11 -15.84
C GLN A 33 14.97 0.35 -14.48
N ARG A 34 13.64 0.33 -14.33
CA ARG A 34 12.95 0.74 -13.11
C ARG A 34 11.51 0.25 -13.04
N VAL A 35 10.97 0.27 -11.84
CA VAL A 35 9.56 0.03 -11.57
C VAL A 35 8.97 1.33 -11.00
N VAL A 36 7.88 1.81 -11.59
CA VAL A 36 7.10 2.94 -11.06
C VAL A 36 5.88 2.35 -10.37
N VAL A 37 5.74 2.62 -9.09
CA VAL A 37 4.64 2.13 -8.26
C VAL A 37 3.69 3.28 -7.96
N THR A 38 2.39 3.05 -8.15
CA THR A 38 1.31 3.97 -7.79
C THR A 38 0.49 3.34 -6.67
N TYR A 39 0.44 4.00 -5.52
CA TYR A 39 -0.30 3.55 -4.33
C TYR A 39 -1.09 4.69 -3.66
N GLU A 40 -0.88 5.93 -4.10
CA GLU A 40 -1.64 7.09 -3.64
C GLU A 40 -2.69 7.47 -4.66
N TYR A 41 -3.94 7.26 -4.31
CA TYR A 41 -5.10 7.59 -5.10
C TYR A 41 -5.92 8.70 -4.45
N ASN A 42 -6.74 9.39 -5.24
CA ASN A 42 -7.62 10.48 -4.79
C ASN A 42 -6.86 11.66 -4.14
N LYS A 43 -5.53 11.73 -4.33
CA LYS A 43 -4.72 12.88 -3.94
C LYS A 43 -4.32 13.65 -5.17
N GLU A 44 -4.70 14.91 -5.23
CA GLU A 44 -4.29 15.81 -6.32
C GLU A 44 -2.78 16.01 -6.32
N LYS A 45 -2.21 15.89 -7.51
CA LYS A 45 -0.79 16.15 -7.79
C LYS A 45 -0.73 17.15 -8.94
N ALA A 46 0.22 18.09 -8.88
CA ALA A 46 0.42 19.07 -9.91
C ALA A 46 1.12 18.46 -11.13
N TYR A 47 0.61 18.77 -12.30
CA TYR A 47 1.16 18.36 -13.59
C TYR A 47 1.31 19.54 -14.52
N CYS A 48 2.16 19.41 -15.53
CA CYS A 48 2.31 20.31 -16.65
C CYS A 48 2.62 19.52 -17.91
N LYS A 49 2.69 20.21 -19.05
CA LYS A 49 3.13 19.63 -20.32
C LYS A 49 4.37 20.36 -20.84
N ALA A 50 5.24 19.64 -21.53
CA ALA A 50 6.31 20.26 -22.29
C ALA A 50 5.72 21.06 -23.45
N ASP A 51 6.08 22.35 -23.59
CA ASP A 51 5.61 23.20 -24.69
C ASP A 51 6.45 23.00 -25.96
N THR A 52 7.70 22.64 -25.81
CA THR A 52 8.65 22.33 -26.86
C THR A 52 9.40 21.04 -26.57
N ASP A 53 10.14 20.52 -27.56
CA ASP A 53 11.14 19.49 -27.28
C ASP A 53 12.19 20.09 -26.36
N CYS A 54 12.47 19.46 -25.22
CA CYS A 54 13.37 19.96 -24.18
C CYS A 54 14.11 18.82 -23.48
N GLU A 55 15.05 19.17 -22.61
CA GLU A 55 15.92 18.23 -21.93
C GLU A 55 15.66 18.23 -20.43
N LEU A 56 15.44 17.03 -19.87
CA LEU A 56 15.39 16.83 -18.44
C LEU A 56 16.81 16.73 -17.91
N ARG A 57 17.21 17.60 -17.00
CA ARG A 57 18.57 17.75 -16.52
C ARG A 57 18.73 17.35 -15.06
N TYR A 58 19.90 16.89 -14.69
CA TYR A 58 20.23 16.45 -13.32
C TYR A 58 20.20 17.62 -12.32
N ARG A 59 20.64 18.82 -12.72
CA ARG A 59 20.63 20.05 -11.89
C ARG A 59 19.97 21.19 -12.64
N PRO A 60 19.52 22.25 -11.95
CA PRO A 60 18.89 23.41 -12.56
C PRO A 60 19.90 24.32 -13.29
N SER A 61 20.53 23.78 -14.33
CA SER A 61 21.55 24.47 -15.14
C SER A 61 21.61 23.90 -16.54
N ILE A 62 21.77 24.76 -17.54
CA ILE A 62 21.98 24.38 -18.94
C ILE A 62 23.27 23.58 -19.18
N LYS A 63 24.23 23.68 -18.26
CA LYS A 63 25.49 22.94 -18.30
C LYS A 63 25.42 21.58 -17.58
N SER A 64 24.29 21.28 -16.97
CA SER A 64 24.11 20.02 -16.24
C SER A 64 23.89 18.84 -17.19
N THR A 65 24.25 17.66 -16.74
CA THR A 65 24.03 16.39 -17.45
C THR A 65 22.57 16.25 -17.85
N ILE A 66 22.32 15.88 -19.09
CA ILE A 66 21.00 15.53 -19.62
C ILE A 66 20.69 14.10 -19.15
N LEU A 67 19.55 13.95 -18.48
CA LEU A 67 19.03 12.66 -18.04
C LEU A 67 18.20 12.00 -19.13
N GLN A 68 17.41 12.81 -19.85
CA GLN A 68 16.46 12.35 -20.84
C GLN A 68 15.99 13.49 -21.76
N ASP A 69 15.69 13.16 -23.02
CA ASP A 69 15.01 14.06 -23.95
C ASP A 69 13.51 13.96 -23.75
N ILE A 70 12.84 15.09 -23.61
CA ILE A 70 11.40 15.23 -23.39
C ILE A 70 10.79 15.81 -24.65
N LYS A 71 9.81 15.11 -25.20
CA LYS A 71 9.10 15.55 -26.39
C LYS A 71 7.99 16.55 -26.07
N LYS A 72 7.73 17.48 -26.98
CA LYS A 72 6.58 18.40 -26.91
C LYS A 72 5.29 17.63 -26.59
N GLY A 73 4.51 18.18 -25.65
CA GLY A 73 3.26 17.60 -25.19
C GLY A 73 3.41 16.51 -24.12
N ALA A 74 4.64 16.10 -23.79
CA ALA A 74 4.86 15.12 -22.74
C ALA A 74 4.29 15.61 -21.41
N LYS A 75 3.53 14.72 -20.72
CA LYS A 75 2.99 14.96 -19.39
C LYS A 75 4.09 14.78 -18.34
N LEU A 76 4.24 15.78 -17.48
CA LEU A 76 5.25 15.84 -16.44
C LEU A 76 4.59 16.14 -15.10
N ARG A 77 4.98 15.43 -14.06
CA ARG A 77 4.55 15.75 -12.69
C ARG A 77 5.44 16.85 -12.14
N VAL A 78 4.86 17.90 -11.62
CA VAL A 78 5.59 18.99 -10.97
C VAL A 78 5.92 18.56 -9.54
N LEU A 79 7.21 18.49 -9.20
CA LEU A 79 7.69 18.20 -7.85
C LEU A 79 8.00 19.48 -7.09
N GLU A 80 8.63 20.45 -7.75
CA GLU A 80 8.91 21.79 -7.22
C GLU A 80 8.58 22.82 -8.31
N LYS A 81 7.89 23.89 -7.93
CA LYS A 81 7.58 25.00 -8.83
C LYS A 81 8.87 25.70 -9.28
N GLU A 82 8.74 26.62 -10.22
CA GLU A 82 9.85 27.43 -10.70
C GLU A 82 10.60 28.10 -9.54
N ASN A 83 11.90 27.88 -9.53
CA ASN A 83 12.80 28.63 -8.67
C ASN A 83 13.20 29.93 -9.40
N ALA A 84 12.88 31.08 -8.81
CA ALA A 84 13.08 32.38 -9.41
C ALA A 84 14.55 32.69 -9.77
N ASP A 85 15.50 32.16 -8.96
CA ASP A 85 16.93 32.43 -9.18
C ASP A 85 17.49 31.63 -10.36
N THR A 86 16.94 30.44 -10.63
CA THR A 86 17.45 29.54 -11.66
C THR A 86 16.60 29.51 -12.92
N GLY A 87 15.30 29.82 -12.82
CA GLY A 87 14.30 29.69 -13.87
C GLY A 87 13.98 28.24 -14.26
N PHE A 88 14.22 27.29 -13.36
CA PHE A 88 13.95 25.87 -13.56
C PHE A 88 12.86 25.36 -12.61
N CYS A 89 12.03 24.45 -13.13
CA CYS A 89 11.11 23.62 -12.35
C CYS A 89 11.71 22.21 -12.15
N LYS A 90 11.48 21.60 -11.00
CA LYS A 90 11.77 20.20 -10.81
C LYS A 90 10.54 19.38 -11.18
N VAL A 91 10.71 18.48 -12.10
CA VAL A 91 9.61 17.67 -12.65
C VAL A 91 10.01 16.20 -12.69
N MET A 92 9.04 15.34 -12.85
CA MET A 92 9.22 13.91 -13.04
C MET A 92 8.43 13.49 -14.29
N ASP A 93 9.07 12.72 -15.16
CA ASP A 93 8.41 12.17 -16.34
C ASP A 93 7.56 10.92 -15.99
N GLN A 94 6.86 10.37 -16.98
CA GLN A 94 6.01 9.19 -16.80
C GLN A 94 6.80 7.91 -16.49
N THR A 95 8.10 7.88 -16.79
CA THR A 95 8.98 6.74 -16.47
C THR A 95 9.58 6.84 -15.07
N GLY A 96 9.23 7.89 -14.31
CA GLY A 96 9.72 8.13 -12.96
C GLY A 96 11.12 8.75 -12.89
N VAL A 97 11.64 9.31 -14.01
CA VAL A 97 12.87 10.09 -13.98
C VAL A 97 12.57 11.49 -13.50
N ALA A 98 13.19 11.89 -12.38
CA ALA A 98 13.07 13.24 -11.83
C ALA A 98 14.27 14.08 -12.23
N GLY A 99 14.03 15.35 -12.57
CA GLY A 99 15.06 16.29 -12.98
C GLY A 99 14.53 17.70 -13.15
N TYR A 100 15.26 18.55 -13.83
CA TYR A 100 14.98 19.96 -13.98
C TYR A 100 14.76 20.34 -15.44
N ILE A 101 13.69 21.12 -15.72
CA ILE A 101 13.40 21.71 -17.02
C ILE A 101 13.21 23.22 -16.82
N LYS A 102 13.60 24.04 -17.81
CA LYS A 102 13.33 25.47 -17.75
C LYS A 102 11.81 25.73 -17.70
N ALA A 103 11.39 26.60 -16.82
CA ALA A 103 9.98 26.93 -16.66
C ALA A 103 9.34 27.43 -17.94
N LYS A 104 10.05 28.19 -18.76
CA LYS A 104 9.59 28.69 -20.06
C LYS A 104 9.27 27.62 -21.11
N ASP A 105 9.81 26.40 -20.93
CA ASP A 105 9.60 25.26 -21.83
C ASP A 105 8.42 24.39 -21.37
N LEU A 106 7.70 24.83 -20.31
CA LEU A 106 6.54 24.16 -19.72
C LEU A 106 5.26 24.98 -19.87
N LYS A 107 4.13 24.31 -20.01
CA LYS A 107 2.80 24.94 -20.10
C LYS A 107 1.72 24.07 -19.49
N ASP A 108 0.47 24.57 -19.53
CA ASP A 108 -0.75 23.83 -19.14
C ASP A 108 -0.64 23.20 -17.74
N SER A 109 -0.34 24.00 -16.71
CA SER A 109 -0.34 23.53 -15.33
C SER A 109 -1.75 23.17 -14.87
N TYR A 110 -1.93 21.95 -14.34
CA TYR A 110 -3.20 21.43 -13.84
C TYR A 110 -2.98 20.46 -12.69
N ASN A 111 -4.04 20.20 -11.93
CA ASN A 111 -4.04 19.16 -10.91
C ASN A 111 -4.79 17.94 -11.41
N GLU A 112 -4.27 16.77 -11.04
CA GLU A 112 -4.89 15.49 -11.37
C GLU A 112 -4.65 14.50 -10.24
N ALA A 113 -5.69 13.75 -9.88
CA ALA A 113 -5.58 12.63 -8.95
C ALA A 113 -5.60 11.31 -9.71
N ALA A 114 -4.71 10.39 -9.36
CA ALA A 114 -4.81 9.03 -9.85
C ALA A 114 -6.08 8.37 -9.30
N THR A 115 -6.76 7.60 -10.14
CA THR A 115 -7.93 6.79 -9.76
C THR A 115 -7.57 5.32 -9.76
N THR A 116 -8.32 4.52 -9.01
CA THR A 116 -8.20 3.06 -8.96
C THR A 116 -9.57 2.42 -9.07
N ASP A 117 -9.64 1.32 -9.78
CA ASP A 117 -10.83 0.46 -9.84
C ASP A 117 -10.82 -0.61 -8.74
N PHE A 118 -9.79 -0.62 -7.89
CA PHE A 118 -9.71 -1.56 -6.77
C PHE A 118 -10.81 -1.26 -5.76
N VAL A 119 -11.62 -2.26 -5.49
CA VAL A 119 -12.66 -2.23 -4.46
C VAL A 119 -12.18 -3.11 -3.31
N THR A 120 -12.13 -2.54 -2.10
CA THR A 120 -11.88 -3.32 -0.89
C THR A 120 -13.06 -4.25 -0.61
N ASP A 121 -12.77 -5.45 -0.15
CA ASP A 121 -13.84 -6.34 0.33
C ASP A 121 -14.67 -5.61 1.39
N ASP A 122 -15.98 -5.71 1.24
CA ASP A 122 -16.91 -5.12 2.18
C ASP A 122 -17.03 -6.04 3.40
N TYR A 123 -16.35 -5.69 4.48
CA TYR A 123 -16.40 -6.43 5.73
C TYR A 123 -17.61 -5.95 6.55
N THR A 124 -18.60 -6.82 6.70
CA THR A 124 -19.70 -6.58 7.61
C THR A 124 -19.19 -6.64 9.06
N HIS A 125 -19.18 -5.50 9.71
CA HIS A 125 -18.91 -5.46 11.15
C HIS A 125 -20.14 -5.91 11.92
N ILE A 126 -20.00 -6.92 12.77
CA ILE A 126 -21.04 -7.29 13.72
C ILE A 126 -21.03 -6.26 14.84
N LEU A 127 -21.93 -5.28 14.73
CA LEU A 127 -22.15 -4.29 15.78
C LEU A 127 -23.17 -4.84 16.78
N LYS A 128 -22.84 -4.78 18.07
CA LYS A 128 -23.78 -5.07 19.13
C LYS A 128 -24.33 -3.76 19.70
N ASP A 129 -25.59 -3.72 20.01
CA ASP A 129 -26.31 -2.58 20.60
C ASP A 129 -25.97 -2.31 22.07
N LYS A 130 -25.09 -3.09 22.64
CA LYS A 130 -24.65 -3.03 24.03
C LYS A 130 -23.13 -3.10 24.16
N LYS A 131 -22.62 -2.57 25.29
CA LYS A 131 -21.22 -2.69 25.64
C LYS A 131 -20.81 -4.14 25.77
N ILE A 132 -19.67 -4.50 25.17
CA ILE A 132 -19.10 -5.83 25.29
C ILE A 132 -18.26 -5.90 26.56
N ASN A 133 -18.60 -6.86 27.43
CA ASN A 133 -17.79 -7.25 28.57
C ASN A 133 -17.31 -8.69 28.29
N LEU A 134 -16.07 -8.81 27.81
CA LEU A 134 -15.48 -10.04 27.31
C LEU A 134 -14.50 -10.59 28.33
N VAL A 135 -14.54 -11.91 28.54
CA VAL A 135 -13.57 -12.65 29.33
C VAL A 135 -12.92 -13.76 28.51
N TRP A 136 -11.67 -14.00 28.78
CA TRP A 136 -10.95 -15.16 28.28
C TRP A 136 -11.10 -16.30 29.25
N HIS A 137 -11.53 -17.47 28.76
CA HIS A 137 -11.56 -18.70 29.56
C HIS A 137 -10.44 -19.62 29.10
N GLN A 138 -9.45 -19.85 29.98
CA GLN A 138 -8.34 -20.76 29.69
C GLN A 138 -8.81 -22.20 29.79
N VAL A 139 -8.81 -22.91 28.66
CA VAL A 139 -9.15 -24.35 28.58
C VAL A 139 -7.87 -25.13 28.37
N THR A 140 -7.49 -25.91 29.37
CA THR A 140 -6.27 -26.74 29.33
C THR A 140 -6.56 -28.24 29.10
N ASN A 141 -7.79 -28.66 29.29
CA ASN A 141 -8.27 -30.03 29.08
C ASN A 141 -9.81 -30.07 29.03
N GLN A 142 -10.38 -31.21 28.69
CA GLN A 142 -11.85 -31.38 28.60
C GLN A 142 -12.59 -31.15 29.92
N THR A 143 -11.97 -31.49 31.08
CA THR A 143 -12.57 -31.21 32.39
C THR A 143 -12.69 -29.71 32.63
N ALA A 144 -11.70 -28.91 32.24
CA ALA A 144 -11.74 -27.45 32.33
C ALA A 144 -12.81 -26.88 31.36
N ASN A 145 -12.95 -27.46 30.16
CA ASN A 145 -13.98 -27.08 29.21
C ASN A 145 -15.40 -27.30 29.79
N GLY A 146 -15.68 -28.45 30.38
CA GLY A 146 -16.97 -28.76 30.98
C GLY A 146 -17.39 -27.88 32.15
N LYS A 147 -16.47 -27.11 32.76
CA LYS A 147 -16.75 -26.17 33.85
C LYS A 147 -17.14 -24.78 33.38
N LEU A 148 -17.11 -24.50 32.07
CA LEU A 148 -17.36 -23.17 31.52
C LEU A 148 -18.72 -22.59 31.94
N LEU A 149 -19.79 -23.38 31.83
CA LEU A 149 -21.13 -22.94 32.17
C LEU A 149 -21.28 -22.63 33.67
N ASP A 150 -20.66 -23.45 34.54
CA ASP A 150 -20.69 -23.20 35.98
C ASP A 150 -19.98 -21.90 36.34
N LEU A 151 -18.82 -21.64 35.73
CA LEU A 151 -18.08 -20.40 35.93
C LEU A 151 -18.87 -19.19 35.43
N LEU A 152 -19.53 -19.31 34.30
CA LEU A 152 -20.35 -18.22 33.74
C LEU A 152 -21.56 -17.92 34.62
N SER A 153 -22.20 -18.93 35.18
CA SER A 153 -23.33 -18.77 36.09
C SER A 153 -22.98 -17.99 37.36
N ALA A 154 -21.73 -18.10 37.80
CA ALA A 154 -21.18 -17.39 38.95
C ALA A 154 -20.72 -15.94 38.65
N THR A 155 -20.62 -15.56 37.37
CA THR A 155 -20.16 -14.22 36.97
C THR A 155 -21.33 -13.29 36.68
N LYS A 156 -21.15 -11.98 36.98
CA LYS A 156 -22.14 -10.96 36.68
C LYS A 156 -21.59 -10.00 35.60
N GLY A 157 -22.43 -9.70 34.61
CA GLY A 157 -22.15 -8.68 33.60
C GLY A 157 -21.28 -9.14 32.42
N VAL A 158 -20.79 -10.36 32.42
CA VAL A 158 -20.09 -10.96 31.26
C VAL A 158 -21.15 -11.28 30.19
N ASN A 159 -20.86 -10.88 28.95
CA ASN A 159 -21.75 -11.11 27.83
C ASN A 159 -21.07 -11.69 26.58
N VAL A 160 -19.74 -11.83 26.63
CA VAL A 160 -18.93 -12.51 25.61
C VAL A 160 -17.86 -13.33 26.32
N VAL A 161 -17.66 -14.58 25.87
CA VAL A 161 -16.61 -15.45 26.36
C VAL A 161 -15.77 -15.92 25.18
N CYS A 162 -14.45 -15.90 25.34
CA CYS A 162 -13.50 -16.43 24.38
C CYS A 162 -12.71 -17.57 25.01
N PRO A 163 -13.14 -18.83 24.83
CA PRO A 163 -12.40 -19.98 25.31
C PRO A 163 -11.15 -20.22 24.46
N THR A 164 -10.06 -20.66 25.10
CA THR A 164 -8.81 -21.02 24.40
C THR A 164 -8.88 -22.48 23.93
N TRP A 165 -9.79 -22.78 23.03
CA TRP A 165 -10.01 -24.16 22.54
C TRP A 165 -8.96 -24.63 21.53
N PHE A 166 -8.33 -23.70 20.83
CA PHE A 166 -7.48 -24.03 19.70
C PHE A 166 -6.02 -23.71 20.02
N ALA A 167 -5.14 -24.62 19.68
CA ALA A 167 -3.69 -24.44 19.76
C ALA A 167 -3.04 -24.98 18.48
N THR A 168 -1.94 -24.37 18.05
CA THR A 168 -1.12 -24.96 16.98
C THR A 168 -0.43 -26.20 17.51
N SER A 169 -0.56 -27.33 16.81
CA SER A 169 0.03 -28.63 17.23
C SER A 169 1.44 -28.84 16.67
N ASP A 170 1.78 -28.17 15.56
CA ASP A 170 3.07 -28.30 14.90
C ASP A 170 3.47 -27.03 14.12
N ASN A 171 4.63 -27.08 13.43
CA ASN A 171 5.13 -25.99 12.59
C ASN A 171 4.52 -25.98 11.18
N GLU A 172 3.65 -26.92 10.85
CA GLU A 172 2.98 -27.02 9.55
C GLU A 172 1.63 -26.31 9.55
N GLY A 173 1.19 -25.80 10.72
CA GLY A 173 -0.07 -25.05 10.89
C GLY A 173 -1.27 -25.94 11.23
N ASN A 174 -1.04 -27.19 11.62
CA ASN A 174 -2.10 -28.06 12.16
C ASN A 174 -2.61 -27.50 13.49
N ILE A 175 -3.90 -27.71 13.77
CA ILE A 175 -4.58 -27.15 14.94
C ILE A 175 -5.17 -28.29 15.77
N ASP A 176 -4.81 -28.33 17.06
CA ASP A 176 -5.50 -29.12 18.06
C ASP A 176 -6.72 -28.38 18.58
N SER A 177 -7.81 -29.10 18.84
CA SER A 177 -9.07 -28.53 19.34
C SER A 177 -9.49 -29.22 20.62
N LEU A 178 -9.79 -28.43 21.64
CA LEU A 178 -10.46 -28.84 22.89
C LEU A 178 -11.96 -28.45 22.90
N ALA A 179 -12.47 -27.91 21.81
CA ALA A 179 -13.89 -27.61 21.67
C ALA A 179 -14.69 -28.90 21.72
N SER A 180 -15.81 -28.89 22.44
CA SER A 180 -16.77 -29.97 22.49
C SER A 180 -18.19 -29.41 22.40
N ASP A 181 -19.10 -30.23 21.90
CA ASP A 181 -20.54 -29.97 21.96
C ASP A 181 -20.97 -30.13 23.43
N ALA A 182 -21.16 -29.03 24.13
CA ALA A 182 -21.57 -29.01 25.54
C ALA A 182 -23.06 -28.66 25.65
#